data_e920dfaf04a41cdab14190a7ffe2a54f
#
_entry.id   e920dfaf04a41cdab14190a7ffe2a54f
#
_cell.length_a   1.000
_cell.length_b   1.000
_cell.length_c   1.000
_cell.angle_alpha   90.00
_cell.angle_beta   90.00
_cell.angle_gamma   90.00
#
_symmetry.space_group_name_H-M   'P 1'
#
loop_
_entity.id
_entity.type
_entity.pdbx_description
1 polymer ?
#
loop_
_entity_poly.entity_id
_entity_poly.type
_entity_poly.pdbx_seq_one_letter_code
_entity_poly.pdbx_strand_id
1 'polypeptide(L)'
;MFPLSRNIDRYDTTFDHDGLIANAGLVVVATLMSRLGLERLVNTWVRTGSFAPGRKVCTLIAAMLAGATHIDHVDVLRAGATQSVLPFKVMAPSTIGTFLRTFTFGFVRQLDAVAARLLANAWAAGAGPGDDDLVIDLDSTICEVHGRAKQGAAYGYTKCLGYHPLVATRAGTGEVLFSRMRKGSAGSSRGINRFIDELAGILTRAKATGARCVRADSGFWSWELLRTLDRHRMSWSITVINNHKVKAAIAGIANDAWVDIDYTLGGFAQVAETTYVGGGPLKKHRRIVRLVVRRTRLADTAQQALFEHWRHHSFITNRTDLDTIQADQFHRQHAVVELAIRELKDSAAEHIPSGHYPANAAWFACAVIAHNLARWTVLHGKHEPVNTRTLRTRLITVPAVQANRSGRHTLRFPTRWPWQHEFNTILANVRALHGPAG
;
A
#
# COMPACT_ATOMS: atom_id res chain seq x y z
N MET A 1 -13.75 -5.91 -47.76
CA MET A 1 -13.22 -6.59 -46.59
C MET A 1 -11.99 -7.34 -47.08
N PHE A 2 -10.78 -6.82 -46.87
CA PHE A 2 -9.56 -7.47 -47.31
C PHE A 2 -9.29 -8.71 -46.43
N PRO A 3 -8.98 -9.87 -47.01
CA PRO A 3 -8.58 -11.03 -46.23
C PRO A 3 -7.30 -10.67 -45.47
N LEU A 4 -7.33 -10.69 -44.16
CA LEU A 4 -6.15 -10.55 -43.33
C LEU A 4 -5.23 -11.72 -43.67
N SER A 5 -4.11 -11.43 -44.37
CA SER A 5 -3.05 -12.42 -44.57
C SER A 5 -2.56 -12.84 -43.18
N ARG A 6 -2.71 -14.12 -42.85
CA ARG A 6 -2.19 -14.72 -41.61
C ARG A 6 -0.67 -14.97 -41.65
N ASN A 7 -0.01 -14.58 -42.74
CA ASN A 7 1.44 -14.73 -42.87
C ASN A 7 2.13 -13.58 -42.15
N ILE A 8 2.64 -13.84 -40.92
CA ILE A 8 3.34 -12.88 -40.08
C ILE A 8 4.71 -12.47 -40.63
N ASP A 9 5.30 -13.26 -41.54
CA ASP A 9 6.60 -12.98 -42.16
C ASP A 9 6.53 -11.81 -43.18
N ARG A 10 5.34 -11.28 -43.45
CA ARG A 10 5.11 -10.14 -44.33
C ARG A 10 5.12 -8.78 -43.62
N TYR A 11 5.35 -8.76 -42.31
CA TYR A 11 5.41 -7.49 -41.55
C TYR A 11 6.85 -7.00 -41.47
N ASP A 12 7.13 -5.87 -42.12
CA ASP A 12 8.32 -5.09 -41.82
C ASP A 12 8.10 -4.27 -40.56
N THR A 13 9.14 -4.08 -39.76
CA THR A 13 9.07 -3.31 -38.49
C THR A 13 9.94 -2.08 -38.61
N THR A 14 9.34 -0.92 -38.29
CA THR A 14 10.04 0.37 -38.21
C THR A 14 9.74 1.07 -36.90
N PHE A 15 10.64 1.93 -36.41
CA PHE A 15 10.49 2.74 -35.19
C PHE A 15 10.61 4.23 -35.55
N ASP A 16 9.78 4.68 -36.48
CA ASP A 16 9.83 5.99 -37.12
C ASP A 16 8.58 6.87 -36.88
N HIS A 17 7.63 6.43 -36.04
CA HIS A 17 6.38 7.15 -35.84
C HIS A 17 6.40 8.01 -34.57
N ASP A 18 6.74 9.28 -34.68
CA ASP A 18 6.86 10.24 -33.56
C ASP A 18 5.55 10.57 -32.84
N GLY A 19 4.40 10.35 -33.47
CA GLY A 19 3.07 10.68 -32.91
C GLY A 19 2.44 9.58 -32.04
N LEU A 20 3.07 8.41 -31.93
CA LEU A 20 2.56 7.30 -31.12
C LEU A 20 2.78 7.53 -29.63
N ILE A 21 1.77 7.21 -28.85
CA ILE A 21 1.78 7.28 -27.39
C ILE A 21 1.50 5.86 -26.87
N ALA A 22 2.50 5.21 -26.29
CA ALA A 22 2.37 3.84 -25.81
C ALA A 22 1.48 3.71 -24.57
N ASN A 23 1.52 4.70 -23.68
CA ASN A 23 0.84 4.71 -22.39
C ASN A 23 -0.06 5.96 -22.29
N ALA A 24 -0.99 6.13 -23.22
CA ALA A 24 -1.79 7.35 -23.30
C ALA A 24 -2.73 7.54 -22.09
N GLY A 25 -3.09 6.47 -21.42
CA GLY A 25 -3.88 6.52 -20.19
C GLY A 25 -3.16 7.17 -19.01
N LEU A 26 -1.86 7.40 -19.07
CA LEU A 26 -1.14 8.24 -18.10
C LEU A 26 -1.75 9.63 -17.98
N VAL A 27 -2.47 10.14 -19.00
CA VAL A 27 -3.19 11.42 -18.92
C VAL A 27 -4.13 11.46 -17.71
N VAL A 28 -4.76 10.34 -17.35
CA VAL A 28 -5.71 10.27 -16.21
C VAL A 28 -4.96 10.50 -14.89
N VAL A 29 -3.91 9.71 -14.67
CA VAL A 29 -3.15 9.76 -13.41
C VAL A 29 -2.31 11.03 -13.33
N ALA A 30 -1.76 11.50 -14.45
CA ALA A 30 -1.02 12.76 -14.52
C ALA A 30 -1.92 13.97 -14.21
N THR A 31 -3.18 13.94 -14.65
CA THR A 31 -4.17 14.94 -14.25
C THR A 31 -4.41 14.89 -12.73
N LEU A 32 -4.58 13.71 -12.15
CA LEU A 32 -4.73 13.57 -10.70
C LEU A 32 -3.48 14.07 -9.94
N MET A 33 -2.28 13.69 -10.39
CA MET A 33 -1.01 14.20 -9.80
C MET A 33 -0.98 15.73 -9.79
N SER A 34 -1.38 16.35 -10.89
CA SER A 34 -1.45 17.80 -11.02
C SER A 34 -2.50 18.41 -10.09
N ARG A 35 -3.72 17.86 -10.06
CA ARG A 35 -4.80 18.32 -9.17
C ARG A 35 -4.46 18.20 -7.69
N LEU A 36 -3.75 17.15 -7.30
CA LEU A 36 -3.27 16.98 -5.92
C LEU A 36 -2.01 17.79 -5.60
N GLY A 37 -1.40 18.45 -6.60
CA GLY A 37 -0.25 19.35 -6.45
C GLY A 37 1.07 18.63 -6.15
N LEU A 38 1.28 17.41 -6.63
CA LEU A 38 2.45 16.58 -6.29
C LEU A 38 3.77 17.29 -6.64
N GLU A 39 3.92 17.83 -7.84
CA GLU A 39 5.16 18.54 -8.25
C GLU A 39 5.47 19.70 -7.33
N ARG A 40 4.46 20.53 -7.03
CA ARG A 40 4.56 21.67 -6.10
C ARG A 40 4.97 21.21 -4.70
N LEU A 41 4.34 20.18 -4.16
CA LEU A 41 4.67 19.63 -2.84
C LEU A 41 6.14 19.20 -2.78
N VAL A 42 6.62 18.46 -3.79
CA VAL A 42 8.03 18.03 -3.82
C VAL A 42 8.97 19.22 -3.93
N ASN A 43 8.70 20.18 -4.82
CA ASN A 43 9.52 21.37 -4.98
C ASN A 43 9.59 22.23 -3.70
N THR A 44 8.50 22.23 -2.91
CA THR A 44 8.43 22.97 -1.65
C THR A 44 9.16 22.27 -0.50
N TRP A 45 9.03 20.96 -0.40
CA TRP A 45 9.43 20.22 0.81
C TRP A 45 10.72 19.42 0.67
N VAL A 46 11.14 19.02 -0.55
CA VAL A 46 12.34 18.20 -0.76
C VAL A 46 13.53 19.09 -1.12
N ARG A 47 14.45 19.25 -0.19
CA ARG A 47 15.57 20.20 -0.23
C ARG A 47 16.91 19.51 -0.52
N THR A 48 16.96 18.65 -1.54
CA THR A 48 18.18 17.90 -1.90
C THR A 48 19.26 18.77 -2.58
N GLY A 49 19.00 20.05 -2.86
CA GLY A 49 19.85 20.89 -3.70
C GLY A 49 19.76 20.58 -5.20
N SER A 50 19.04 19.56 -5.60
CA SER A 50 18.85 19.22 -7.01
C SER A 50 17.91 20.20 -7.70
N PHE A 51 18.25 20.56 -8.95
CA PHE A 51 17.33 21.33 -9.80
C PHE A 51 16.05 20.52 -10.10
N ALA A 52 14.89 21.17 -10.01
CA ALA A 52 13.55 20.63 -10.32
C ALA A 52 13.27 19.23 -9.69
N PRO A 53 13.38 19.05 -8.36
CA PRO A 53 13.16 17.76 -7.71
C PRO A 53 11.74 17.23 -7.96
N GLY A 54 10.73 18.11 -8.07
CA GLY A 54 9.35 17.73 -8.37
C GLY A 54 9.22 17.00 -9.69
N ARG A 55 9.83 17.50 -10.77
CA ARG A 55 9.80 16.82 -12.07
C ARG A 55 10.46 15.44 -12.02
N LYS A 56 11.54 15.29 -11.27
CA LYS A 56 12.23 13.99 -11.12
C LYS A 56 11.37 12.98 -10.40
N VAL A 57 10.73 13.37 -9.31
CA VAL A 57 9.79 12.52 -8.57
C VAL A 57 8.56 12.19 -9.44
N CYS A 58 7.98 13.17 -10.11
CA CYS A 58 6.83 12.94 -11.00
C CYS A 58 7.18 12.02 -12.17
N THR A 59 8.37 12.18 -12.79
CA THR A 59 8.87 11.27 -13.84
C THR A 59 8.96 9.85 -13.33
N LEU A 60 9.58 9.64 -12.15
CA LEU A 60 9.74 8.32 -11.56
C LEU A 60 8.39 7.67 -11.26
N ILE A 61 7.48 8.41 -10.64
CA ILE A 61 6.14 7.92 -10.30
C ILE A 61 5.33 7.58 -11.57
N ALA A 62 5.37 8.41 -12.62
CA ALA A 62 4.70 8.12 -13.89
C ALA A 62 5.26 6.85 -14.54
N ALA A 63 6.59 6.65 -14.49
CA ALA A 63 7.21 5.43 -14.98
C ALA A 63 6.76 4.20 -14.16
N MET A 64 6.71 4.29 -12.83
CA MET A 64 6.21 3.22 -11.96
C MET A 64 4.75 2.86 -12.25
N LEU A 65 3.91 3.84 -12.50
CA LEU A 65 2.51 3.63 -12.91
C LEU A 65 2.42 2.93 -14.26
N ALA A 66 3.31 3.26 -15.21
CA ALA A 66 3.42 2.57 -16.49
C ALA A 66 4.04 1.16 -16.38
N GLY A 67 4.54 0.76 -15.21
CA GLY A 67 5.09 -0.57 -14.95
C GLY A 67 6.60 -0.63 -14.79
N ALA A 68 7.27 0.51 -14.63
CA ALA A 68 8.71 0.52 -14.39
C ALA A 68 9.09 -0.11 -13.04
N THR A 69 10.00 -1.07 -13.09
CA THR A 69 10.64 -1.70 -11.92
C THR A 69 12.11 -1.30 -11.79
N HIS A 70 12.68 -0.68 -12.83
CA HIS A 70 14.06 -0.22 -12.91
C HIS A 70 14.13 1.23 -13.40
N ILE A 71 15.25 1.89 -13.15
CA ILE A 71 15.44 3.29 -13.55
C ILE A 71 15.42 3.43 -15.08
N ASP A 72 15.98 2.49 -15.80
CA ASP A 72 16.08 2.53 -17.27
C ASP A 72 14.71 2.47 -17.95
N HIS A 73 13.70 1.89 -17.28
CA HIS A 73 12.33 1.86 -17.80
C HIS A 73 11.69 3.25 -17.91
N VAL A 74 12.30 4.28 -17.35
CA VAL A 74 11.87 5.69 -17.53
C VAL A 74 11.90 6.10 -19.01
N ASP A 75 12.77 5.51 -19.82
CA ASP A 75 12.88 5.82 -21.26
C ASP A 75 11.62 5.46 -22.05
N VAL A 76 10.78 4.53 -21.55
CA VAL A 76 9.45 4.25 -22.13
C VAL A 76 8.58 5.52 -22.17
N LEU A 77 8.71 6.42 -21.19
CA LEU A 77 7.97 7.70 -21.17
C LEU A 77 8.51 8.72 -22.17
N ARG A 78 9.72 8.51 -22.70
CA ARG A 78 10.39 9.39 -23.67
C ARG A 78 10.22 8.92 -25.10
N ALA A 79 9.70 7.68 -25.28
CA ALA A 79 9.46 7.10 -26.60
C ALA A 79 8.24 7.73 -27.27
N GLY A 80 8.34 8.03 -28.57
CA GLY A 80 7.30 8.65 -29.36
C GLY A 80 6.75 9.95 -28.72
N ALA A 81 5.45 10.11 -28.76
CA ALA A 81 4.77 11.26 -28.14
C ALA A 81 4.31 11.03 -26.68
N THR A 82 4.78 9.98 -26.00
CA THR A 82 4.28 9.64 -24.64
C THR A 82 4.45 10.80 -23.64
N GLN A 83 5.52 11.57 -23.76
CA GLN A 83 5.73 12.74 -22.90
C GLN A 83 4.63 13.80 -23.04
N SER A 84 3.94 13.88 -24.18
CA SER A 84 2.92 14.91 -24.44
C SER A 84 1.67 14.81 -23.56
N VAL A 85 1.41 13.63 -22.97
CA VAL A 85 0.29 13.42 -22.03
C VAL A 85 0.67 13.68 -20.57
N LEU A 86 1.91 14.12 -20.31
CA LEU A 86 2.41 14.47 -18.98
C LEU A 86 2.54 15.98 -18.84
N PRO A 87 2.17 16.59 -17.68
CA PRO A 87 2.25 18.03 -17.46
C PRO A 87 3.68 18.53 -17.14
N PHE A 88 4.68 17.67 -17.31
CA PHE A 88 6.11 17.98 -17.02
C PHE A 88 7.03 17.31 -18.05
N LYS A 89 8.21 17.86 -18.20
CA LYS A 89 9.27 17.26 -19.02
C LYS A 89 9.82 16.01 -18.34
N VAL A 90 9.83 14.88 -19.04
CA VAL A 90 10.38 13.62 -18.56
C VAL A 90 11.91 13.71 -18.44
N MET A 91 12.44 13.32 -17.31
CA MET A 91 13.88 13.32 -17.03
C MET A 91 14.53 12.01 -17.51
N ALA A 92 15.78 12.07 -17.94
CA ALA A 92 16.51 10.88 -18.37
C ALA A 92 16.83 9.94 -17.19
N PRO A 93 16.96 8.62 -17.42
CA PRO A 93 17.32 7.64 -16.39
C PRO A 93 18.56 8.02 -15.57
N SER A 94 19.63 8.50 -16.23
CA SER A 94 20.85 8.95 -15.56
C SER A 94 20.60 10.10 -14.58
N THR A 95 19.73 11.06 -14.96
CA THR A 95 19.31 12.17 -14.11
C THR A 95 18.53 11.67 -12.88
N ILE A 96 17.63 10.71 -13.06
CA ILE A 96 16.88 10.10 -11.96
C ILE A 96 17.83 9.33 -11.03
N GLY A 97 18.74 8.54 -11.58
CA GLY A 97 19.73 7.80 -10.80
C GLY A 97 20.63 8.71 -9.95
N THR A 98 21.13 9.81 -10.54
CA THR A 98 21.92 10.82 -9.82
C THR A 98 21.08 11.47 -8.72
N PHE A 99 19.85 11.86 -9.01
CA PHE A 99 18.93 12.45 -8.03
C PHE A 99 18.67 11.53 -6.84
N LEU A 100 18.38 10.26 -7.07
CA LEU A 100 18.15 9.31 -5.97
C LEU A 100 19.37 9.14 -5.08
N ARG A 101 20.59 9.21 -5.64
CA ARG A 101 21.84 9.14 -4.86
C ARG A 101 22.12 10.38 -4.01
N THR A 102 21.45 11.52 -4.25
CA THR A 102 21.56 12.70 -3.37
C THR A 102 20.79 12.57 -2.07
N PHE A 103 19.89 11.58 -1.96
CA PHE A 103 19.09 11.43 -0.77
C PHE A 103 19.92 11.03 0.45
N THR A 104 19.63 11.70 1.55
CA THR A 104 20.05 11.37 2.91
C THR A 104 18.83 10.93 3.71
N PHE A 105 19.01 10.44 4.93
CA PHE A 105 17.91 10.13 5.82
C PHE A 105 16.94 11.32 6.00
N GLY A 106 17.48 12.53 6.17
CA GLY A 106 16.68 13.75 6.31
C GLY A 106 15.82 14.05 5.08
N PHE A 107 16.35 13.86 3.88
CA PHE A 107 15.62 14.10 2.64
C PHE A 107 14.53 13.02 2.40
N VAL A 108 14.77 11.77 2.81
CA VAL A 108 13.70 10.73 2.82
C VAL A 108 12.55 11.17 3.72
N ARG A 109 12.85 11.72 4.91
CA ARG A 109 11.82 12.24 5.83
C ARG A 109 11.02 13.41 5.22
N GLN A 110 11.65 14.24 4.39
CA GLN A 110 10.95 15.29 3.64
C GLN A 110 10.01 14.69 2.59
N LEU A 111 10.42 13.61 1.92
CA LEU A 111 9.57 12.89 0.97
C LEU A 111 8.39 12.19 1.66
N ASP A 112 8.59 11.61 2.86
CA ASP A 112 7.51 11.10 3.70
C ASP A 112 6.50 12.23 4.04
N ALA A 113 6.97 13.43 4.32
CA ALA A 113 6.12 14.58 4.58
C ALA A 113 5.34 15.04 3.33
N VAL A 114 5.89 14.86 2.13
CA VAL A 114 5.18 15.05 0.86
C VAL A 114 4.08 14.02 0.71
N ALA A 115 4.37 12.73 0.94
CA ALA A 115 3.37 11.66 0.86
C ALA A 115 2.20 11.91 1.83
N ALA A 116 2.48 12.36 3.06
CA ALA A 116 1.45 12.68 4.05
C ALA A 116 0.56 13.87 3.61
N ARG A 117 1.12 14.89 2.96
CA ARG A 117 0.35 16.02 2.44
C ARG A 117 -0.45 15.64 1.21
N LEU A 118 0.12 14.80 0.36
CA LEU A 118 -0.57 14.29 -0.81
C LEU A 118 -1.79 13.45 -0.40
N LEU A 119 -1.66 12.62 0.66
CA LEU A 119 -2.77 11.88 1.27
C LEU A 119 -3.86 12.86 1.75
N ALA A 120 -3.49 13.91 2.47
CA ALA A 120 -4.45 14.92 2.94
C ALA A 120 -5.17 15.63 1.78
N ASN A 121 -4.45 15.96 0.69
CA ASN A 121 -5.03 16.55 -0.50
C ASN A 121 -6.00 15.58 -1.21
N ALA A 122 -5.62 14.30 -1.32
CA ALA A 122 -6.48 13.28 -1.91
C ALA A 122 -7.77 13.08 -1.11
N TRP A 123 -7.67 13.06 0.22
CA TRP A 123 -8.82 12.93 1.11
C TRP A 123 -9.73 14.16 1.05
N ALA A 124 -9.16 15.35 1.03
CA ALA A 124 -9.92 16.58 0.84
C ALA A 124 -10.61 16.64 -0.54
N ALA A 125 -10.06 15.95 -1.54
CA ALA A 125 -10.65 15.81 -2.87
C ALA A 125 -11.67 14.66 -2.97
N GLY A 126 -12.05 14.02 -1.86
CA GLY A 126 -13.11 13.01 -1.80
C GLY A 126 -12.64 11.54 -1.81
N ALA A 127 -11.33 11.26 -1.77
CA ALA A 127 -10.82 9.89 -1.65
C ALA A 127 -10.76 9.39 -0.19
N GLY A 128 -10.99 10.29 0.78
CA GLY A 128 -10.88 9.99 2.21
C GLY A 128 -12.08 9.24 2.80
N PRO A 129 -11.97 8.85 4.08
CA PRO A 129 -13.06 8.20 4.79
C PRO A 129 -14.20 9.16 5.17
N GLY A 130 -13.96 10.48 5.10
CA GLY A 130 -14.92 11.44 5.67
C GLY A 130 -15.04 11.25 7.18
N ASP A 131 -16.28 11.12 7.66
CA ASP A 131 -16.61 10.88 9.07
C ASP A 131 -16.73 9.38 9.41
N ASP A 132 -16.52 8.50 8.44
CA ASP A 132 -16.55 7.05 8.66
C ASP A 132 -15.37 6.59 9.53
N ASP A 133 -15.58 5.48 10.22
CA ASP A 133 -14.54 4.81 10.99
C ASP A 133 -13.37 4.38 10.12
N LEU A 134 -12.17 4.60 10.61
CA LEU A 134 -10.93 4.28 9.92
C LEU A 134 -10.28 3.04 10.53
N VAL A 135 -10.36 1.93 9.82
CA VAL A 135 -9.63 0.71 10.17
C VAL A 135 -8.26 0.73 9.48
N ILE A 136 -7.22 0.55 10.28
CA ILE A 136 -5.81 0.64 9.88
C ILE A 136 -5.17 -0.73 10.07
N ASP A 137 -4.71 -1.33 8.99
CA ASP A 137 -3.96 -2.57 9.04
C ASP A 137 -2.46 -2.28 9.06
N LEU A 138 -1.77 -2.77 10.11
CA LEU A 138 -0.33 -2.69 10.23
C LEU A 138 0.30 -4.00 9.80
N ASP A 139 1.28 -3.90 8.92
CA ASP A 139 2.08 -5.04 8.54
C ASP A 139 3.51 -4.63 8.16
N SER A 140 4.38 -5.61 8.05
CA SER A 140 5.75 -5.44 7.59
C SER A 140 6.07 -6.52 6.55
N THR A 141 6.76 -6.11 5.50
CA THR A 141 7.08 -7.03 4.41
C THR A 141 8.58 -7.06 4.14
N ILE A 142 9.05 -8.09 3.47
CA ILE A 142 10.44 -8.16 3.03
C ILE A 142 10.49 -7.79 1.55
N CYS A 143 11.26 -6.73 1.25
CA CYS A 143 11.69 -6.42 -0.11
C CYS A 143 13.03 -7.12 -0.34
N GLU A 144 12.99 -8.25 -1.02
CA GLU A 144 14.17 -9.07 -1.30
C GLU A 144 15.11 -8.35 -2.26
N VAL A 145 16.42 -8.56 -2.08
CA VAL A 145 17.45 -8.05 -2.96
C VAL A 145 18.54 -9.09 -3.18
N HIS A 146 19.10 -9.11 -4.36
CA HIS A 146 20.14 -10.10 -4.73
C HIS A 146 21.56 -9.60 -4.49
N GLY A 147 21.78 -8.30 -4.32
CA GLY A 147 23.12 -7.71 -4.13
C GLY A 147 23.54 -7.70 -2.66
N ARG A 148 24.57 -8.47 -2.30
CA ARG A 148 25.11 -8.54 -0.92
C ARG A 148 25.71 -7.22 -0.40
N ALA A 149 26.19 -6.35 -1.29
CA ALA A 149 26.80 -5.06 -0.96
C ALA A 149 25.78 -3.92 -0.77
N LYS A 150 24.48 -4.18 -0.83
CA LYS A 150 23.47 -3.14 -0.65
C LYS A 150 23.40 -2.69 0.80
N GLN A 151 23.63 -1.40 1.03
CA GLN A 151 23.65 -0.79 2.36
C GLN A 151 22.30 -1.01 3.08
N GLY A 152 22.34 -1.59 4.28
CA GLY A 152 21.16 -1.85 5.11
C GLY A 152 20.36 -3.09 4.74
N ALA A 153 20.67 -3.77 3.64
CA ALA A 153 20.14 -5.10 3.37
C ALA A 153 20.76 -6.11 4.37
N ALA A 154 19.95 -6.99 4.89
CA ALA A 154 20.37 -8.02 5.83
C ALA A 154 19.40 -9.20 5.80
N TYR A 155 19.88 -10.35 6.28
CA TYR A 155 19.01 -11.50 6.53
C TYR A 155 18.16 -11.24 7.78
N GLY A 156 16.86 -11.35 7.61
CA GLY A 156 15.87 -11.30 8.69
C GLY A 156 15.43 -12.70 9.15
N TYR A 157 14.31 -12.77 9.85
CA TYR A 157 13.71 -14.02 10.34
C TYR A 157 13.31 -14.98 9.21
N THR A 158 13.04 -14.47 8.01
CA THR A 158 12.70 -15.26 6.81
C THR A 158 13.93 -15.86 6.11
N LYS A 159 15.13 -15.53 6.57
CA LYS A 159 16.41 -15.91 5.94
C LYS A 159 16.56 -15.41 4.48
N CYS A 160 15.75 -14.45 4.04
CA CYS A 160 15.93 -13.75 2.78
C CYS A 160 16.76 -12.49 2.98
N LEU A 161 17.68 -12.20 2.06
CA LEU A 161 18.44 -10.95 2.07
C LEU A 161 17.54 -9.83 1.55
N GLY A 162 17.30 -8.80 2.34
CA GLY A 162 16.39 -7.74 1.91
C GLY A 162 16.33 -6.57 2.86
N TYR A 163 15.32 -5.73 2.62
CA TYR A 163 14.85 -4.67 3.53
C TYR A 163 13.53 -5.09 4.16
N HIS A 164 13.20 -4.52 5.31
CA HIS A 164 11.99 -4.87 6.05
C HIS A 164 11.12 -3.63 6.33
N PRO A 165 10.48 -3.03 5.29
CA PRO A 165 9.61 -1.89 5.48
C PRO A 165 8.40 -2.21 6.35
N LEU A 166 7.97 -1.18 7.09
CA LEU A 166 6.75 -1.14 7.87
C LEU A 166 5.71 -0.34 7.09
N VAL A 167 4.48 -0.84 7.04
CA VAL A 167 3.40 -0.26 6.25
C VAL A 167 2.12 -0.21 7.09
N ALA A 168 1.40 0.91 7.02
CA ALA A 168 0.04 1.04 7.53
C ALA A 168 -0.89 1.32 6.36
N THR A 169 -1.91 0.51 6.17
CA THR A 169 -2.89 0.65 5.09
C THR A 169 -4.28 0.92 5.63
N ARG A 170 -5.13 1.59 4.86
CA ARG A 170 -6.55 1.70 5.12
C ARG A 170 -7.24 0.42 4.64
N ALA A 171 -7.96 -0.23 5.55
CA ALA A 171 -8.79 -1.38 5.20
C ALA A 171 -9.84 -1.00 4.14
N GLY A 172 -10.22 -1.94 3.30
CA GLY A 172 -11.18 -1.75 2.22
C GLY A 172 -10.58 -1.11 0.96
N THR A 173 -9.78 -0.06 1.08
CA THR A 173 -9.18 0.61 -0.09
C THR A 173 -7.77 0.14 -0.40
N GLY A 174 -7.03 -0.35 0.58
CA GLY A 174 -5.64 -0.76 0.44
C GLY A 174 -4.66 0.40 0.18
N GLU A 175 -5.09 1.66 0.34
CA GLU A 175 -4.18 2.80 0.26
C GLU A 175 -3.19 2.79 1.43
N VAL A 176 -1.96 3.18 1.18
CA VAL A 176 -0.92 3.27 2.21
C VAL A 176 -1.02 4.61 2.92
N LEU A 177 -1.38 4.59 4.19
CA LEU A 177 -1.48 5.78 5.03
C LEU A 177 -0.12 6.31 5.46
N PHE A 178 0.79 5.37 5.77
CA PHE A 178 2.16 5.66 6.15
C PHE A 178 3.05 4.44 5.93
N SER A 179 4.30 4.67 5.59
CA SER A 179 5.29 3.60 5.44
C SER A 179 6.68 4.04 5.90
N ARG A 180 7.51 3.07 6.26
CA ARG A 180 8.90 3.34 6.64
C ARG A 180 9.82 2.23 6.15
N MET A 181 10.75 2.56 5.26
CA MET A 181 11.84 1.65 4.93
C MET A 181 12.71 1.41 6.16
N ARG A 182 13.04 0.14 6.44
CA ARG A 182 13.89 -0.29 7.54
C ARG A 182 14.96 -1.26 7.05
N LYS A 183 16.05 -1.40 7.82
CA LYS A 183 17.07 -2.42 7.53
C LYS A 183 16.46 -3.83 7.59
N GLY A 184 17.02 -4.76 6.83
CA GLY A 184 16.51 -6.13 6.74
C GLY A 184 16.50 -6.89 8.07
N SER A 185 17.42 -6.57 9.00
CA SER A 185 17.46 -7.14 10.34
C SER A 185 16.49 -6.53 11.35
N ALA A 186 15.63 -5.58 10.93
CA ALA A 186 14.65 -4.99 11.82
C ALA A 186 13.52 -5.99 12.12
N GLY A 187 13.25 -6.29 13.39
CA GLY A 187 12.04 -7.02 13.79
C GLY A 187 10.77 -6.19 13.54
N SER A 188 9.59 -6.83 13.41
CA SER A 188 8.33 -6.17 13.10
C SER A 188 8.00 -5.05 14.09
N SER A 189 8.15 -5.27 15.39
CA SER A 189 7.86 -4.29 16.45
C SER A 189 8.87 -3.14 16.57
N ARG A 190 10.06 -3.26 15.94
CA ARG A 190 11.11 -2.24 16.09
C ARG A 190 10.66 -0.89 15.53
N GLY A 191 10.57 0.12 16.42
CA GLY A 191 10.20 1.50 16.07
C GLY A 191 8.71 1.72 15.84
N ILE A 192 7.85 0.75 16.20
CA ILE A 192 6.41 0.81 15.99
C ILE A 192 5.75 1.98 16.75
N ASN A 193 6.16 2.25 17.98
CA ASN A 193 5.56 3.32 18.79
C ASN A 193 5.74 4.69 18.12
N ARG A 194 6.96 4.99 17.68
CA ARG A 194 7.22 6.22 16.93
C ARG A 194 6.46 6.25 15.59
N PHE A 195 6.33 5.10 14.94
CA PHE A 195 5.56 4.98 13.70
C PHE A 195 4.09 5.34 13.93
N ILE A 196 3.47 4.85 15.02
CA ILE A 196 2.10 5.18 15.42
C ILE A 196 1.97 6.67 15.79
N ASP A 197 2.93 7.25 16.51
CA ASP A 197 2.91 8.69 16.83
C ASP A 197 2.90 9.55 15.55
N GLU A 198 3.72 9.19 14.57
CA GLU A 198 3.77 9.88 13.28
C GLU A 198 2.50 9.66 12.46
N LEU A 199 1.99 8.42 12.41
CA LEU A 199 0.74 8.06 11.74
C LEU A 199 -0.43 8.86 12.33
N ALA A 200 -0.56 8.93 13.64
CA ALA A 200 -1.60 9.72 14.31
C ALA A 200 -1.56 11.19 13.89
N GLY A 201 -0.36 11.78 13.80
CA GLY A 201 -0.18 13.15 13.30
C GLY A 201 -0.56 13.31 11.81
N ILE A 202 -0.30 12.31 10.98
CA ILE A 202 -0.71 12.29 9.56
C ILE A 202 -2.23 12.27 9.45
N LEU A 203 -2.90 11.37 10.16
CA LEU A 203 -4.36 11.21 10.13
C LEU A 203 -5.08 12.46 10.66
N THR A 204 -4.53 13.10 11.67
CA THR A 204 -5.08 14.37 12.19
C THR A 204 -4.98 15.48 11.15
N ARG A 205 -3.83 15.62 10.46
CA ARG A 205 -3.68 16.60 9.37
C ARG A 205 -4.57 16.29 8.17
N ALA A 206 -4.80 15.03 7.88
CA ALA A 206 -5.71 14.58 6.83
C ALA A 206 -7.20 14.68 7.20
N LYS A 207 -7.50 15.19 8.42
CA LYS A 207 -8.86 15.40 8.93
C LYS A 207 -9.72 14.12 8.97
N ALA A 208 -9.11 12.97 9.32
CA ALA A 208 -9.89 11.79 9.66
C ALA A 208 -10.59 12.02 11.00
N THR A 209 -11.91 12.15 11.00
CA THR A 209 -12.73 12.50 12.18
C THR A 209 -13.38 11.27 12.81
N GLY A 210 -13.63 10.21 12.06
CA GLY A 210 -14.19 8.95 12.58
C GLY A 210 -13.28 8.22 13.58
N ALA A 211 -13.83 7.22 14.25
CA ALA A 211 -13.08 6.39 15.18
C ALA A 211 -11.97 5.62 14.44
N ARG A 212 -10.82 5.47 15.11
CA ARG A 212 -9.64 4.84 14.53
C ARG A 212 -9.39 3.51 15.22
N CYS A 213 -9.26 2.45 14.44
CA CYS A 213 -8.95 1.12 14.95
C CYS A 213 -7.74 0.53 14.23
N VAL A 214 -6.78 0.01 14.98
CA VAL A 214 -5.58 -0.62 14.44
C VAL A 214 -5.70 -2.14 14.55
N ARG A 215 -5.47 -2.85 13.44
CA ARG A 215 -5.30 -4.30 13.42
C ARG A 215 -3.86 -4.65 13.10
N ALA A 216 -3.32 -5.67 13.75
CA ALA A 216 -1.95 -6.11 13.53
C ALA A 216 -1.76 -7.59 13.85
N ASP A 217 -0.73 -8.19 13.27
CA ASP A 217 -0.29 -9.54 13.57
C ASP A 217 0.51 -9.63 14.89
N SER A 218 0.89 -10.84 15.28
CA SER A 218 1.62 -11.11 16.51
C SER A 218 3.05 -10.56 16.52
N GLY A 219 3.62 -10.23 15.37
CA GLY A 219 4.94 -9.62 15.26
C GLY A 219 5.00 -8.20 15.83
N PHE A 220 3.85 -7.55 15.98
CA PHE A 220 3.72 -6.21 16.56
C PHE A 220 3.34 -6.22 18.03
N TRP A 221 3.00 -7.39 18.57
CA TRP A 221 2.50 -7.51 19.92
C TRP A 221 3.48 -6.96 20.97
N SER A 222 3.06 -5.92 21.69
CA SER A 222 3.75 -5.44 22.90
C SER A 222 2.82 -4.57 23.75
N TRP A 223 3.00 -4.60 25.08
CA TRP A 223 2.27 -3.73 25.99
C TRP A 223 2.54 -2.23 25.76
N GLU A 224 3.70 -1.93 25.22
CA GLU A 224 4.09 -0.57 24.90
C GLU A 224 3.32 -0.03 23.69
N LEU A 225 3.10 -0.87 22.68
CA LEU A 225 2.24 -0.53 21.54
C LEU A 225 0.82 -0.22 22.01
N LEU A 226 0.22 -1.06 22.87
CA LEU A 226 -1.13 -0.79 23.38
C LEU A 226 -1.22 0.55 24.09
N ARG A 227 -0.24 0.88 24.96
CA ARG A 227 -0.19 2.20 25.62
C ARG A 227 -0.09 3.35 24.62
N THR A 228 0.65 3.15 23.53
CA THR A 228 0.78 4.16 22.48
C THR A 228 -0.54 4.35 21.74
N LEU A 229 -1.22 3.27 21.38
CA LEU A 229 -2.53 3.32 20.74
C LEU A 229 -3.58 4.00 21.63
N ASP A 230 -3.65 3.63 22.92
CA ASP A 230 -4.56 4.25 23.88
C ASP A 230 -4.30 5.76 24.04
N ARG A 231 -3.04 6.18 24.10
CA ARG A 231 -2.66 7.60 24.16
C ARG A 231 -3.22 8.39 22.98
N HIS A 232 -3.27 7.76 21.79
CA HIS A 232 -3.86 8.35 20.60
C HIS A 232 -5.35 8.07 20.43
N ARG A 233 -6.01 7.48 21.46
CA ARG A 233 -7.44 7.12 21.44
C ARG A 233 -7.79 6.23 20.23
N MET A 234 -6.90 5.33 19.88
CA MET A 234 -7.13 4.33 18.83
C MET A 234 -7.56 3.02 19.49
N SER A 235 -8.65 2.46 19.04
CA SER A 235 -8.98 1.07 19.37
C SER A 235 -8.04 0.11 18.62
N TRP A 236 -8.00 -1.14 19.07
CA TRP A 236 -7.05 -2.11 18.52
C TRP A 236 -7.57 -3.53 18.59
N SER A 237 -7.06 -4.35 17.66
CA SER A 237 -7.27 -5.79 17.59
C SER A 237 -5.97 -6.43 17.11
N ILE A 238 -5.23 -7.11 18.00
CA ILE A 238 -3.86 -7.56 17.76
C ILE A 238 -3.71 -9.03 18.09
N THR A 239 -3.22 -9.82 17.13
CA THR A 239 -2.89 -11.24 17.37
C THR A 239 -1.84 -11.36 18.47
N VAL A 240 -2.00 -12.32 19.36
CA VAL A 240 -1.02 -12.64 20.41
C VAL A 240 -0.38 -14.00 20.17
N ILE A 241 0.88 -14.10 20.56
CA ILE A 241 1.60 -15.38 20.52
C ILE A 241 1.04 -16.28 21.62
N ASN A 242 0.72 -17.53 21.29
CA ASN A 242 0.22 -18.54 22.21
C ASN A 242 1.35 -19.03 23.17
N ASN A 243 1.81 -18.13 24.04
CA ASN A 243 2.74 -18.45 25.12
C ASN A 243 2.01 -19.19 26.26
N HIS A 244 2.76 -19.63 27.29
CA HIS A 244 2.21 -20.41 28.41
C HIS A 244 1.03 -19.70 29.11
N LYS A 245 1.03 -18.37 29.24
CA LYS A 245 -0.05 -17.60 29.88
C LYS A 245 -1.31 -17.56 29.02
N VAL A 246 -1.13 -17.38 27.71
CA VAL A 246 -2.28 -17.42 26.75
C VAL A 246 -2.85 -18.82 26.72
N LYS A 247 -2.01 -19.86 26.66
CA LYS A 247 -2.45 -21.26 26.71
C LYS A 247 -3.22 -21.59 28.00
N ALA A 248 -2.75 -21.09 29.15
CA ALA A 248 -3.45 -21.25 30.42
C ALA A 248 -4.82 -20.53 30.44
N ALA A 249 -4.89 -19.33 29.87
CA ALA A 249 -6.16 -18.61 29.72
C ALA A 249 -7.15 -19.37 28.82
N ILE A 250 -6.67 -19.93 27.70
CA ILE A 250 -7.48 -20.77 26.79
C ILE A 250 -7.99 -22.01 27.50
N ALA A 251 -7.13 -22.71 28.25
CA ALA A 251 -7.51 -23.90 29.00
C ALA A 251 -8.55 -23.65 30.09
N GLY A 252 -8.67 -22.42 30.57
CA GLY A 252 -9.70 -21.97 31.50
C GLY A 252 -11.05 -21.65 30.88
N ILE A 253 -11.19 -21.68 29.55
CA ILE A 253 -12.47 -21.44 28.87
C ILE A 253 -13.35 -22.68 29.03
N ALA A 254 -14.56 -22.50 29.58
CA ALA A 254 -15.51 -23.60 29.74
C ALA A 254 -15.95 -24.16 28.38
N ASN A 255 -16.27 -25.46 28.34
CA ASN A 255 -16.60 -26.12 27.07
C ASN A 255 -17.90 -25.58 26.43
N ASP A 256 -18.85 -25.13 27.22
CA ASP A 256 -20.10 -24.53 26.81
C ASP A 256 -19.99 -23.06 26.38
N ALA A 257 -18.86 -22.44 26.61
CA ALA A 257 -18.59 -21.06 26.16
C ALA A 257 -18.15 -20.95 24.69
N TRP A 258 -17.90 -22.07 24.02
CA TRP A 258 -17.50 -22.07 22.63
C TRP A 258 -18.71 -22.02 21.70
N VAL A 259 -18.75 -21.04 20.80
CA VAL A 259 -19.83 -20.81 19.85
C VAL A 259 -19.35 -21.14 18.44
N ASP A 260 -20.15 -21.90 17.71
CA ASP A 260 -19.87 -22.25 16.31
C ASP A 260 -19.91 -21.01 15.43
N ILE A 261 -19.03 -20.95 14.46
CA ILE A 261 -18.96 -19.87 13.47
C ILE A 261 -18.84 -20.42 12.06
N ASP A 262 -19.38 -19.67 11.10
CA ASP A 262 -19.13 -19.92 9.68
C ASP A 262 -17.64 -19.74 9.36
N TYR A 263 -17.05 -20.80 8.81
CA TYR A 263 -15.64 -20.78 8.44
C TYR A 263 -15.43 -21.17 6.99
N THR A 264 -14.42 -20.57 6.36
CA THR A 264 -14.16 -20.76 4.93
C THR A 264 -13.92 -22.23 4.57
N LEU A 265 -14.38 -22.63 3.39
CA LEU A 265 -14.14 -23.96 2.79
C LEU A 265 -14.73 -25.15 3.57
N GLY A 266 -15.84 -24.95 4.31
CA GLY A 266 -16.50 -26.03 5.05
C GLY A 266 -15.72 -26.53 6.27
N GLY A 267 -14.73 -25.78 6.73
CA GLY A 267 -13.99 -26.07 7.95
C GLY A 267 -14.85 -25.82 9.19
N PHE A 268 -14.72 -26.66 10.22
CA PHE A 268 -15.37 -26.44 11.52
C PHE A 268 -14.53 -25.49 12.38
N ALA A 269 -15.16 -24.44 12.88
CA ALA A 269 -14.50 -23.48 13.75
C ALA A 269 -15.46 -22.97 14.84
N GLN A 270 -14.89 -22.65 15.98
CA GLN A 270 -15.60 -22.08 17.12
C GLN A 270 -14.84 -20.87 17.65
N VAL A 271 -15.56 -19.97 18.29
CA VAL A 271 -14.99 -18.82 18.99
C VAL A 271 -15.44 -18.80 20.43
N ALA A 272 -14.56 -18.32 21.30
CA ALA A 272 -14.87 -18.01 22.68
C ALA A 272 -14.04 -16.81 23.14
N GLU A 273 -14.36 -16.24 24.27
CA GLU A 273 -13.56 -15.17 24.85
C GLU A 273 -13.26 -15.42 26.33
N THR A 274 -12.19 -14.81 26.77
CA THR A 274 -11.78 -14.80 28.17
C THR A 274 -10.96 -13.53 28.43
N THR A 275 -10.41 -13.40 29.62
CA THR A 275 -9.52 -12.31 29.97
C THR A 275 -8.07 -12.77 29.96
N TYR A 276 -7.17 -11.90 29.49
CA TYR A 276 -5.75 -12.09 29.55
C TYR A 276 -5.12 -11.03 30.43
N VAL A 277 -4.36 -11.48 31.45
CA VAL A 277 -3.67 -10.60 32.37
C VAL A 277 -2.19 -10.58 32.03
N GLY A 278 -1.70 -9.40 31.66
CA GLY A 278 -0.29 -9.24 31.32
C GLY A 278 0.20 -7.84 31.63
N GLY A 279 1.44 -7.55 31.24
CA GLY A 279 2.12 -6.29 31.53
C GLY A 279 3.46 -6.53 32.21
N GLY A 280 4.06 -5.48 32.78
CA GLY A 280 5.35 -5.58 33.47
C GLY A 280 5.31 -6.44 34.75
N PRO A 281 6.48 -6.72 35.33
CA PRO A 281 6.58 -7.55 36.54
C PRO A 281 5.89 -6.91 37.75
N LEU A 282 5.77 -5.58 37.78
CA LEU A 282 5.12 -4.86 38.88
C LEU A 282 3.59 -4.91 38.72
N LYS A 283 2.85 -5.20 39.80
CA LYS A 283 1.38 -5.25 39.83
C LYS A 283 0.72 -4.01 39.21
N LYS A 284 1.25 -2.81 39.46
CA LYS A 284 0.77 -1.53 38.92
C LYS A 284 0.86 -1.42 37.37
N HIS A 285 1.65 -2.27 36.74
CA HIS A 285 1.77 -2.31 35.27
C HIS A 285 0.95 -3.44 34.64
N ARG A 286 0.27 -4.24 35.48
CA ARG A 286 -0.60 -5.32 34.98
C ARG A 286 -1.86 -4.71 34.36
N ARG A 287 -2.26 -5.29 33.28
CA ARG A 287 -3.44 -4.88 32.52
C ARG A 287 -4.27 -6.12 32.21
N ILE A 288 -5.57 -6.01 32.41
CA ILE A 288 -6.53 -7.01 31.99
C ILE A 288 -7.05 -6.59 30.62
N VAL A 289 -7.01 -7.47 29.64
CA VAL A 289 -7.51 -7.23 28.30
C VAL A 289 -8.42 -8.39 27.86
N ARG A 290 -9.38 -8.10 27.01
CA ARG A 290 -10.24 -9.07 26.37
C ARG A 290 -9.42 -9.93 25.43
N LEU A 291 -9.45 -11.26 25.60
CA LEU A 291 -8.82 -12.24 24.75
C LEU A 291 -9.90 -13.02 24.01
N VAL A 292 -9.93 -12.89 22.70
CA VAL A 292 -10.81 -13.66 21.83
C VAL A 292 -9.99 -14.80 21.21
N VAL A 293 -10.55 -15.98 21.22
CA VAL A 293 -9.89 -17.20 20.74
C VAL A 293 -10.77 -17.88 19.71
N ARG A 294 -10.24 -18.10 18.54
CA ARG A 294 -10.82 -19.00 17.55
C ARG A 294 -10.11 -20.34 17.62
N ARG A 295 -10.87 -21.44 17.65
CA ARG A 295 -10.33 -22.78 17.45
C ARG A 295 -10.85 -23.38 16.15
N THR A 296 -9.97 -24.02 15.40
CA THR A 296 -10.31 -24.71 14.16
C THR A 296 -9.95 -26.16 14.29
N ARG A 297 -10.84 -27.04 13.81
CA ARG A 297 -10.57 -28.46 13.76
C ARG A 297 -9.55 -28.75 12.67
N LEU A 298 -8.50 -29.46 13.02
CA LEU A 298 -7.54 -29.93 12.02
C LEU A 298 -8.19 -31.12 11.29
N ALA A 299 -8.06 -31.12 9.95
CA ALA A 299 -8.57 -32.26 9.16
C ALA A 299 -7.88 -33.57 9.59
N ASP A 300 -8.68 -34.63 9.79
CA ASP A 300 -8.19 -35.90 10.24
C ASP A 300 -7.24 -36.53 9.21
N THR A 301 -5.97 -36.70 9.59
CA THR A 301 -5.15 -37.73 8.99
C THR A 301 -5.47 -39.04 9.72
N ALA A 302 -5.49 -40.18 9.02
CA ALA A 302 -5.95 -41.46 9.50
C ALA A 302 -5.35 -41.96 10.83
N GLN A 303 -4.28 -41.35 11.32
CA GLN A 303 -3.64 -41.62 12.61
C GLN A 303 -4.10 -40.72 13.77
N GLN A 304 -4.91 -39.69 13.52
CA GLN A 304 -5.29 -38.69 14.53
C GLN A 304 -6.77 -38.81 14.98
N ALA A 305 -7.47 -39.85 14.55
CA ALA A 305 -8.91 -40.04 14.81
C ALA A 305 -9.27 -40.30 16.28
N LEU A 306 -8.31 -40.48 17.18
CA LEU A 306 -8.53 -40.76 18.60
C LEU A 306 -8.66 -39.54 19.52
N PHE A 307 -8.23 -38.35 19.05
CA PHE A 307 -8.31 -37.11 19.82
C PHE A 307 -8.64 -35.93 18.91
N GLU A 308 -9.58 -35.09 19.32
CA GLU A 308 -9.88 -33.84 18.63
C GLU A 308 -8.70 -32.86 18.78
N HIS A 309 -7.99 -32.63 17.68
CA HIS A 309 -6.89 -31.67 17.68
C HIS A 309 -7.39 -30.29 17.22
N TRP A 310 -7.36 -29.35 18.16
CA TRP A 310 -7.73 -27.96 17.92
C TRP A 310 -6.51 -27.08 17.70
N ARG A 311 -6.52 -26.29 16.62
CA ARG A 311 -5.60 -25.19 16.42
C ARG A 311 -6.22 -23.91 16.94
N HIS A 312 -5.54 -23.24 17.86
CA HIS A 312 -6.00 -21.98 18.45
C HIS A 312 -5.34 -20.78 17.79
N HIS A 313 -6.15 -19.79 17.40
CA HIS A 313 -5.72 -18.46 16.98
C HIS A 313 -6.28 -17.46 17.97
N SER A 314 -5.40 -16.68 18.61
CA SER A 314 -5.76 -15.81 19.72
C SER A 314 -5.41 -14.37 19.41
N PHE A 315 -6.28 -13.45 19.70
CA PHE A 315 -6.05 -12.03 19.60
C PHE A 315 -6.66 -11.30 20.78
N ILE A 316 -6.11 -10.12 21.07
CA ILE A 316 -6.64 -9.22 22.10
C ILE A 316 -7.27 -8.00 21.44
N THR A 317 -8.27 -7.44 22.11
CA THR A 317 -8.97 -6.26 21.61
C THR A 317 -9.53 -5.41 22.75
N ASN A 318 -9.65 -4.10 22.52
CA ASN A 318 -10.41 -3.19 23.38
C ASN A 318 -11.76 -2.78 22.74
N ARG A 319 -12.18 -3.42 21.65
CA ARG A 319 -13.49 -3.23 21.02
C ARG A 319 -14.53 -3.98 21.83
N THR A 320 -15.18 -3.26 22.76
CA THR A 320 -16.25 -3.79 23.61
C THR A 320 -17.63 -3.63 22.98
N ASP A 321 -17.72 -2.89 21.90
CA ASP A 321 -18.90 -2.69 21.05
C ASP A 321 -19.23 -3.88 20.14
N LEU A 322 -18.25 -4.80 19.94
CA LEU A 322 -18.42 -6.01 19.15
C LEU A 322 -18.63 -7.23 20.08
N ASP A 323 -19.59 -8.08 19.76
CA ASP A 323 -19.67 -9.40 20.37
C ASP A 323 -18.48 -10.29 19.96
N THR A 324 -18.40 -11.51 20.48
CA THR A 324 -17.27 -12.41 20.25
C THR A 324 -17.14 -12.83 18.79
N ILE A 325 -18.27 -13.09 18.11
CA ILE A 325 -18.31 -13.50 16.70
C ILE A 325 -17.92 -12.31 15.82
N GLN A 326 -18.51 -11.15 16.06
CA GLN A 326 -18.20 -9.93 15.34
C GLN A 326 -16.73 -9.52 15.52
N ALA A 327 -16.17 -9.67 16.73
CA ALA A 327 -14.78 -9.38 16.99
C ALA A 327 -13.83 -10.30 16.20
N ASP A 328 -14.16 -11.61 16.09
CA ASP A 328 -13.38 -12.53 15.27
C ASP A 328 -13.50 -12.22 13.77
N GLN A 329 -14.71 -11.95 13.28
CA GLN A 329 -14.91 -11.54 11.88
C GLN A 329 -14.13 -10.28 11.54
N PHE A 330 -14.20 -9.27 12.41
CA PHE A 330 -13.45 -8.01 12.27
C PHE A 330 -11.94 -8.27 12.24
N HIS A 331 -11.42 -9.10 13.15
CA HIS A 331 -10.00 -9.39 13.22
C HIS A 331 -9.52 -10.16 11.99
N ARG A 332 -10.29 -11.14 11.49
CA ARG A 332 -9.95 -11.94 10.30
C ARG A 332 -9.77 -11.10 9.03
N GLN A 333 -10.51 -10.01 8.91
CA GLN A 333 -10.36 -9.10 7.76
C GLN A 333 -8.97 -8.45 7.68
N HIS A 334 -8.15 -8.53 8.72
CA HIS A 334 -6.75 -8.10 8.67
C HIS A 334 -5.95 -8.81 7.56
N ALA A 335 -6.27 -10.06 7.23
CA ALA A 335 -5.59 -10.80 6.16
C ALA A 335 -5.61 -10.07 4.79
N VAL A 336 -6.57 -9.17 4.56
CA VAL A 336 -6.66 -8.37 3.33
C VAL A 336 -5.45 -7.43 3.14
N VAL A 337 -4.74 -7.07 4.21
CA VAL A 337 -3.51 -6.25 4.12
C VAL A 337 -2.45 -6.90 3.25
N GLU A 338 -2.36 -8.23 3.25
CA GLU A 338 -1.42 -8.99 2.43
C GLU A 338 -1.64 -8.72 0.92
N LEU A 339 -2.89 -8.47 0.50
CA LEU A 339 -3.20 -8.11 -0.89
C LEU A 339 -2.62 -6.75 -1.25
N ALA A 340 -2.79 -5.75 -0.40
CA ALA A 340 -2.24 -4.40 -0.63
C ALA A 340 -0.71 -4.42 -0.67
N ILE A 341 -0.08 -5.17 0.23
CA ILE A 341 1.38 -5.34 0.26
C ILE A 341 1.88 -6.10 -0.97
N ARG A 342 1.19 -7.17 -1.36
CA ARG A 342 1.53 -7.92 -2.57
C ARG A 342 1.47 -7.02 -3.80
N GLU A 343 0.44 -6.21 -3.95
CA GLU A 343 0.35 -5.27 -5.06
C GLU A 343 1.46 -4.22 -5.07
N LEU A 344 1.82 -3.70 -3.90
CA LEU A 344 2.95 -2.77 -3.79
C LEU A 344 4.25 -3.45 -4.23
N LYS A 345 4.44 -4.73 -3.89
CA LYS A 345 5.60 -5.55 -4.29
C LYS A 345 5.56 -5.94 -5.78
N ASP A 346 4.40 -6.34 -6.30
CA ASP A 346 4.21 -6.69 -7.72
C ASP A 346 4.36 -5.48 -8.67
N SER A 347 4.73 -4.35 -8.13
CA SER A 347 4.94 -3.07 -8.79
C SER A 347 6.38 -2.58 -8.58
N ALA A 348 6.58 -1.29 -8.45
CA ALA A 348 7.90 -0.69 -8.31
C ALA A 348 8.66 -1.05 -7.01
N ALA A 349 7.99 -1.60 -5.99
CA ALA A 349 8.64 -2.07 -4.77
C ALA A 349 9.19 -3.51 -4.86
N GLU A 350 8.93 -4.25 -5.96
CA GLU A 350 9.55 -5.54 -6.24
C GLU A 350 11.07 -5.42 -6.35
N HIS A 351 11.53 -4.37 -7.03
CA HIS A 351 12.94 -4.10 -7.22
C HIS A 351 13.39 -2.90 -6.40
N ILE A 352 14.45 -3.10 -5.62
CA ILE A 352 15.11 -2.04 -4.87
C ILE A 352 16.50 -1.83 -5.50
N PRO A 353 16.64 -0.85 -6.42
CA PRO A 353 17.71 -0.86 -7.42
C PRO A 353 19.08 -0.41 -6.91
N SER A 354 19.17 0.48 -5.91
CA SER A 354 20.43 1.14 -5.53
C SER A 354 21.28 0.32 -4.54
N GLY A 355 22.58 0.56 -4.51
CA GLY A 355 23.47 0.15 -3.43
C GLY A 355 23.33 1.01 -2.16
N HIS A 356 22.78 2.22 -2.26
CA HIS A 356 22.65 3.18 -1.17
C HIS A 356 21.29 3.10 -0.48
N TYR A 357 21.27 2.94 0.84
CA TYR A 357 20.04 2.82 1.62
C TYR A 357 19.09 4.01 1.48
N PRO A 358 19.53 5.29 1.58
CA PRO A 358 18.60 6.41 1.44
C PRO A 358 17.99 6.53 0.03
N ALA A 359 18.74 6.17 -1.02
CA ALA A 359 18.22 6.13 -2.39
C ALA A 359 17.13 5.08 -2.54
N ASN A 360 17.31 3.91 -1.93
CA ASN A 360 16.31 2.85 -1.90
C ASN A 360 15.08 3.24 -1.08
N ALA A 361 15.26 3.95 0.02
CA ALA A 361 14.14 4.46 0.81
C ALA A 361 13.34 5.54 0.04
N ALA A 362 14.02 6.40 -0.73
CA ALA A 362 13.36 7.36 -1.62
C ALA A 362 12.60 6.67 -2.77
N TRP A 363 13.21 5.64 -3.37
CA TRP A 363 12.56 4.81 -4.38
C TRP A 363 11.28 4.18 -3.81
N PHE A 364 11.35 3.55 -2.64
CA PHE A 364 10.21 2.93 -1.99
C PHE A 364 9.10 3.95 -1.66
N ALA A 365 9.46 5.13 -1.19
CA ALA A 365 8.48 6.20 -0.96
C ALA A 365 7.78 6.63 -2.26
N CYS A 366 8.50 6.70 -3.39
CA CYS A 366 7.90 6.96 -4.70
C CYS A 366 6.98 5.81 -5.15
N ALA A 367 7.35 4.55 -4.89
CA ALA A 367 6.51 3.39 -5.17
C ALA A 367 5.20 3.43 -4.37
N VAL A 368 5.26 3.81 -3.09
CA VAL A 368 4.07 4.01 -2.24
C VAL A 368 3.18 5.13 -2.80
N ILE A 369 3.75 6.26 -3.22
CA ILE A 369 2.97 7.35 -3.84
C ILE A 369 2.33 6.88 -5.14
N ALA A 370 3.03 6.13 -5.98
CA ALA A 370 2.49 5.57 -7.22
C ALA A 370 1.32 4.61 -6.94
N HIS A 371 1.46 3.71 -5.95
CA HIS A 371 0.40 2.82 -5.51
C HIS A 371 -0.84 3.60 -5.06
N ASN A 372 -0.66 4.62 -4.23
CA ASN A 372 -1.78 5.44 -3.75
C ASN A 372 -2.46 6.21 -4.88
N LEU A 373 -1.71 6.78 -5.81
CA LEU A 373 -2.28 7.45 -6.98
C LEU A 373 -3.13 6.49 -7.83
N ALA A 374 -2.67 5.25 -8.02
CA ALA A 374 -3.46 4.22 -8.69
C ALA A 374 -4.78 3.96 -7.96
N ARG A 375 -4.74 3.82 -6.63
CA ARG A 375 -5.93 3.63 -5.79
C ARG A 375 -6.89 4.82 -5.86
N TRP A 376 -6.39 6.03 -5.67
CA TRP A 376 -7.22 7.24 -5.72
C TRP A 376 -7.82 7.48 -7.11
N THR A 377 -7.12 7.11 -8.18
CA THR A 377 -7.65 7.18 -9.54
C THR A 377 -8.95 6.36 -9.67
N VAL A 378 -8.95 5.14 -9.15
CA VAL A 378 -10.13 4.26 -9.19
C VAL A 378 -11.24 4.78 -8.28
N LEU A 379 -10.90 5.23 -7.07
CA LEU A 379 -11.87 5.77 -6.11
C LEU A 379 -12.60 7.00 -6.67
N HIS A 380 -11.89 7.90 -7.37
CA HIS A 380 -12.54 9.03 -8.07
C HIS A 380 -13.43 8.60 -9.24
N GLY A 381 -13.20 7.42 -9.79
CA GLY A 381 -14.11 6.79 -10.75
C GLY A 381 -15.37 6.22 -10.14
N LYS A 382 -15.49 6.22 -8.80
CA LYS A 382 -16.57 5.54 -8.06
C LYS A 382 -16.62 4.02 -8.35
N HIS A 383 -15.48 3.43 -8.63
CA HIS A 383 -15.31 1.99 -8.82
C HIS A 383 -14.68 1.35 -7.59
N GLU A 384 -14.97 0.08 -7.39
CA GLU A 384 -14.28 -0.70 -6.37
C GLU A 384 -12.77 -0.77 -6.65
N PRO A 385 -11.93 -0.78 -5.62
CA PRO A 385 -10.50 -0.87 -5.79
C PRO A 385 -10.11 -2.12 -6.59
N VAL A 386 -9.47 -1.91 -7.73
CA VAL A 386 -8.86 -2.98 -8.52
C VAL A 386 -7.35 -2.99 -8.30
N ASN A 387 -6.71 -4.12 -8.52
CA ASN A 387 -5.25 -4.16 -8.37
C ASN A 387 -4.55 -3.29 -9.43
N THR A 388 -3.35 -2.81 -9.08
CA THR A 388 -2.58 -1.88 -9.94
C THR A 388 -2.27 -2.48 -11.31
N ARG A 389 -2.08 -3.81 -11.42
CA ARG A 389 -1.85 -4.49 -12.69
C ARG A 389 -3.09 -4.42 -13.59
N THR A 390 -4.26 -4.67 -13.02
CA THR A 390 -5.54 -4.54 -13.74
C THR A 390 -5.78 -3.10 -14.20
N LEU A 391 -5.55 -2.12 -13.31
CA LEU A 391 -5.64 -0.70 -13.66
C LEU A 391 -4.70 -0.36 -14.82
N ARG A 392 -3.46 -0.83 -14.77
CA ARG A 392 -2.48 -0.61 -15.82
C ARG A 392 -2.98 -1.14 -17.15
N THR A 393 -3.46 -2.38 -17.21
CA THR A 393 -3.99 -3.00 -18.43
C THR A 393 -5.21 -2.27 -18.97
N ARG A 394 -6.15 -1.88 -18.11
CA ARG A 394 -7.42 -1.28 -18.53
C ARG A 394 -7.32 0.19 -18.93
N LEU A 395 -6.51 0.95 -18.18
CA LEU A 395 -6.53 2.41 -18.27
C LEU A 395 -5.18 3.01 -18.71
N ILE A 396 -4.03 2.50 -18.26
CA ILE A 396 -2.75 3.19 -18.42
C ILE A 396 -2.06 2.82 -19.74
N THR A 397 -1.95 1.52 -20.04
CA THR A 397 -1.18 1.03 -21.21
C THR A 397 -1.99 1.05 -22.52
N VAL A 398 -3.11 1.76 -22.54
CA VAL A 398 -3.86 1.97 -23.78
C VAL A 398 -3.07 2.89 -24.72
N PRO A 399 -2.80 2.49 -25.98
CA PRO A 399 -2.10 3.35 -26.90
C PRO A 399 -3.03 4.43 -27.47
N ALA A 400 -2.45 5.53 -27.93
CA ALA A 400 -3.15 6.54 -28.69
C ALA A 400 -2.25 7.23 -29.71
N VAL A 401 -2.85 7.95 -30.64
CA VAL A 401 -2.16 8.88 -31.52
C VAL A 401 -2.58 10.30 -31.17
N GLN A 402 -1.62 11.19 -31.05
CA GLN A 402 -1.91 12.60 -30.89
C GLN A 402 -2.24 13.23 -32.23
N ALA A 403 -3.40 13.82 -32.35
CA ALA A 403 -3.82 14.63 -33.48
C ALA A 403 -3.95 16.09 -33.04
N ASN A 404 -3.43 17.01 -33.84
CA ASN A 404 -3.61 18.44 -33.66
C ASN A 404 -4.51 18.97 -34.77
N ARG A 405 -5.66 19.54 -34.39
CA ARG A 405 -6.57 20.22 -35.33
C ARG A 405 -6.92 21.59 -34.79
N SER A 406 -6.57 22.63 -35.53
CA SER A 406 -6.88 24.02 -35.17
C SER A 406 -6.52 24.41 -33.74
N GLY A 407 -5.32 24.03 -33.30
CA GLY A 407 -4.80 24.30 -31.92
C GLY A 407 -5.38 23.43 -30.83
N ARG A 408 -6.28 22.48 -31.13
CA ARG A 408 -6.79 21.49 -30.18
C ARG A 408 -6.02 20.18 -30.29
N HIS A 409 -5.40 19.77 -29.19
CA HIS A 409 -4.79 18.46 -29.08
C HIS A 409 -5.84 17.40 -28.77
N THR A 410 -5.95 16.38 -29.60
CA THR A 410 -6.89 15.27 -29.42
C THR A 410 -6.10 13.98 -29.33
N LEU A 411 -6.37 13.17 -28.32
CA LEU A 411 -5.88 11.81 -28.22
C LEU A 411 -6.87 10.86 -28.90
N ARG A 412 -6.41 10.13 -29.90
CA ARG A 412 -7.23 9.13 -30.59
C ARG A 412 -6.82 7.74 -30.11
N PHE A 413 -7.74 7.13 -29.38
CA PHE A 413 -7.60 5.79 -28.82
C PHE A 413 -8.15 4.73 -29.80
N PRO A 414 -7.79 3.43 -29.63
CA PRO A 414 -8.34 2.34 -30.41
C PRO A 414 -9.86 2.30 -30.32
N THR A 415 -10.52 2.06 -31.45
CA THR A 415 -11.97 1.82 -31.49
C THR A 415 -12.32 0.54 -30.72
N ARG A 416 -13.49 0.49 -30.10
CA ARG A 416 -13.99 -0.66 -29.35
C ARG A 416 -13.12 -1.03 -28.15
N TRP A 417 -12.44 -0.04 -27.51
CA TRP A 417 -11.73 -0.30 -26.27
C TRP A 417 -12.70 -0.74 -25.18
N PRO A 418 -12.54 -1.93 -24.56
CA PRO A 418 -13.56 -2.49 -23.67
C PRO A 418 -13.88 -1.60 -22.47
N TRP A 419 -12.90 -0.85 -21.98
CA TRP A 419 -13.01 0.00 -20.79
C TRP A 419 -13.13 1.50 -21.14
N GLN A 420 -13.60 1.85 -22.35
CA GLN A 420 -13.74 3.24 -22.79
C GLN A 420 -14.64 4.06 -21.87
N HIS A 421 -15.75 3.49 -21.41
CA HIS A 421 -16.69 4.17 -20.53
C HIS A 421 -16.05 4.49 -19.18
N GLU A 422 -15.43 3.48 -18.55
CA GLU A 422 -14.70 3.62 -17.29
C GLU A 422 -13.61 4.70 -17.42
N PHE A 423 -12.79 4.63 -18.47
CA PHE A 423 -11.74 5.62 -18.75
C PHE A 423 -12.28 7.05 -18.81
N ASN A 424 -13.33 7.28 -19.58
CA ASN A 424 -13.92 8.60 -19.76
C ASN A 424 -14.54 9.14 -18.46
N THR A 425 -15.22 8.28 -17.70
CA THR A 425 -15.80 8.62 -16.40
C THR A 425 -14.73 9.05 -15.40
N ILE A 426 -13.69 8.25 -15.25
CA ILE A 426 -12.57 8.56 -14.34
C ILE A 426 -11.89 9.88 -14.77
N LEU A 427 -11.58 10.03 -16.05
CA LEU A 427 -10.93 11.25 -16.55
C LEU A 427 -11.79 12.50 -16.32
N ALA A 428 -13.10 12.42 -16.55
CA ALA A 428 -14.03 13.53 -16.32
C ALA A 428 -14.06 13.91 -14.81
N ASN A 429 -14.17 12.91 -13.93
CA ASN A 429 -14.21 13.13 -12.48
C ASN A 429 -12.90 13.74 -11.97
N VAL A 430 -11.75 13.20 -12.40
CA VAL A 430 -10.43 13.73 -12.01
C VAL A 430 -10.23 15.17 -12.52
N ARG A 431 -10.71 15.49 -13.72
CA ARG A 431 -10.66 16.88 -14.26
C ARG A 431 -11.53 17.85 -13.47
N ALA A 432 -12.64 17.38 -12.93
CA ALA A 432 -13.55 18.19 -12.10
C ALA A 432 -12.99 18.49 -10.70
N LEU A 433 -11.95 17.77 -10.24
CA LEU A 433 -11.34 18.03 -8.95
C LEU A 433 -10.76 19.45 -8.92
N HIS A 434 -11.08 20.18 -7.86
CA HIS A 434 -10.44 21.46 -7.57
C HIS A 434 -9.07 21.17 -6.94
N GLY A 435 -8.04 21.86 -7.41
CA GLY A 435 -6.73 21.78 -6.77
C GLY A 435 -6.80 22.27 -5.31
N PRO A 436 -5.85 21.86 -4.44
CA PRO A 436 -5.80 22.40 -3.09
C PRO A 436 -5.72 23.90 -3.15
N ALA A 437 -6.51 24.60 -2.32
CA ALA A 437 -6.39 26.03 -2.13
C ALA A 437 -4.93 26.36 -1.78
N GLY A 438 -4.36 27.36 -2.45
CA GLY A 438 -2.95 27.71 -2.42
C GLY A 438 -2.42 28.08 -1.02
#